data_9d37de447c3bcf7d1e93b7cc02c0c3c4
#
_entry.id   9d37de447c3bcf7d1e93b7cc02c0c3c4
#
_cell.length_a   1.000
_cell.length_b   1.000
_cell.length_c   1.000
_cell.angle_alpha   90.00
_cell.angle_beta   90.00
_cell.angle_gamma   90.00
#
_symmetry.space_group_name_H-M   'P 1'
#
loop_
_entity.id
_entity.type
_entity.pdbx_description
1 polymer ?
#
loop_
_entity_poly.entity_id
_entity_poly.type
_entity_poly.pdbx_seq_one_letter_code
_entity_poly.pdbx_strand_id
1 'polypeptide(L)'
;MSNIEKGHEHQMHSDADSREFLSFVLGDEHYALDIMSVKEIRGYEKVTKIANAPAFIKGVINLRGDIVPIVDLRLKFNVGEATYNEFTIVIMLNVAQRIVGIVVDAVSDVIRLADDEIRPPPEFGVAFDSRYLLGLVAIEDHMVILVNIERLISSDELGLIEQQTETVQD
;
A
#
# COMPACT_ATOMS: atom_id res chain seq x y z
N MET A 1 17.86 36.63 15.75
CA MET A 1 18.14 35.53 16.67
C MET A 1 16.88 34.72 17.01
N SER A 2 15.83 35.36 17.47
CA SER A 2 14.60 34.68 17.83
C SER A 2 13.97 33.94 16.66
N ASN A 3 14.11 34.44 15.43
CA ASN A 3 13.57 33.78 14.24
C ASN A 3 14.27 32.46 13.94
N ILE A 4 15.55 32.35 14.22
CA ILE A 4 16.31 31.13 14.02
C ILE A 4 15.85 30.05 15.02
N GLU A 5 15.67 30.47 16.27
CA GLU A 5 15.21 29.54 17.30
C GLU A 5 13.81 29.01 16.99
N LYS A 6 12.91 29.90 16.57
CA LYS A 6 11.54 29.49 16.20
C LYS A 6 11.55 28.54 15.00
N GLY A 7 12.38 28.81 14.02
CA GLY A 7 12.51 27.93 12.87
C GLY A 7 13.02 26.56 13.24
N HIS A 8 13.99 26.52 14.14
CA HIS A 8 14.54 25.25 14.60
C HIS A 8 13.51 24.45 15.41
N GLU A 9 12.80 25.10 16.31
CA GLU A 9 11.74 24.46 17.08
C GLU A 9 10.65 23.92 16.19
N HIS A 10 10.26 24.68 15.17
CA HIS A 10 9.24 24.26 14.21
C HIS A 10 9.68 23.00 13.44
N GLN A 11 10.95 22.94 13.02
CA GLN A 11 11.49 21.78 12.33
C GLN A 11 11.49 20.55 13.24
N MET A 12 11.90 20.70 14.47
CA MET A 12 11.88 19.59 15.42
C MET A 12 10.47 19.10 15.69
N HIS A 13 9.51 20.01 15.81
CA HIS A 13 8.11 19.66 16.01
C HIS A 13 7.56 18.91 14.79
N SER A 14 7.87 19.41 13.57
CA SER A 14 7.45 18.74 12.33
C SER A 14 8.02 17.35 12.22
N ASP A 15 9.30 17.17 12.58
CA ASP A 15 9.93 15.84 12.55
C ASP A 15 9.27 14.90 13.55
N ALA A 16 8.91 15.39 14.73
CA ALA A 16 8.26 14.56 15.75
C ALA A 16 6.86 14.12 15.32
N ASP A 17 6.15 14.98 14.61
CA ASP A 17 4.78 14.70 14.17
C ASP A 17 4.71 14.16 12.75
N SER A 18 5.83 14.02 12.08
CA SER A 18 5.84 13.56 10.69
C SER A 18 5.84 12.04 10.60
N ARG A 19 5.26 11.56 9.50
CA ARG A 19 5.26 10.15 9.15
C ARG A 19 5.90 9.99 7.78
N GLU A 20 6.52 8.84 7.58
CA GLU A 20 7.13 8.52 6.30
C GLU A 20 6.27 7.53 5.54
N PHE A 21 6.12 7.76 4.24
CA PHE A 21 5.32 6.95 3.36
C PHE A 21 6.15 6.52 2.16
N LEU A 22 5.92 5.29 1.71
CA LEU A 22 6.52 4.80 0.47
C LEU A 22 5.56 5.11 -0.67
N SER A 23 6.03 5.89 -1.65
CA SER A 23 5.24 6.27 -2.80
C SER A 23 5.38 5.24 -3.91
N PHE A 24 4.26 4.88 -4.55
CA PHE A 24 4.24 3.92 -5.64
C PHE A 24 3.20 4.34 -6.68
N VAL A 25 3.25 3.68 -7.83
CA VAL A 25 2.41 4.03 -8.99
C VAL A 25 1.50 2.87 -9.35
N LEU A 26 0.23 3.17 -9.59
CA LEU A 26 -0.74 2.25 -10.17
C LEU A 26 -1.33 2.95 -11.39
N GLY A 27 -1.05 2.40 -12.58
CA GLY A 27 -1.43 3.09 -13.82
C GLY A 27 -0.73 4.43 -13.89
N ASP A 28 -1.50 5.48 -14.03
CA ASP A 28 -0.97 6.85 -14.07
C ASP A 28 -1.11 7.58 -12.73
N GLU A 29 -1.57 6.89 -11.70
CA GLU A 29 -1.88 7.52 -10.41
C GLU A 29 -0.81 7.23 -9.37
N HIS A 30 -0.59 8.21 -8.49
CA HIS A 30 0.39 8.11 -7.41
C HIS A 30 -0.30 7.78 -6.10
N TYR A 31 0.25 6.77 -5.42
CA TYR A 31 -0.24 6.29 -4.13
C TYR A 31 0.91 6.24 -3.15
N ALA A 32 0.59 6.14 -1.88
CA ALA A 32 1.61 5.93 -0.86
C ALA A 32 1.02 5.17 0.33
N LEU A 33 1.89 4.47 1.04
CA LEU A 33 1.52 3.74 2.23
C LEU A 33 2.56 3.93 3.31
N ASP A 34 2.18 3.67 4.56
CA ASP A 34 3.06 3.86 5.71
C ASP A 34 4.30 2.97 5.56
N ILE A 35 5.48 3.59 5.57
CA ILE A 35 6.74 2.88 5.39
C ILE A 35 6.97 1.83 6.48
N MET A 36 6.41 2.03 7.66
CA MET A 36 6.57 1.09 8.77
C MET A 36 5.93 -0.26 8.48
N SER A 37 5.00 -0.31 7.53
CA SER A 37 4.37 -1.56 7.11
C SER A 37 5.19 -2.34 6.09
N VAL A 38 6.20 -1.73 5.50
CA VAL A 38 6.98 -2.35 4.42
C VAL A 38 8.02 -3.29 5.01
N LYS A 39 7.96 -4.55 4.59
CA LYS A 39 8.96 -5.54 4.98
C LYS A 39 10.09 -5.62 3.98
N GLU A 40 9.75 -5.74 2.70
CA GLU A 40 10.72 -5.73 1.61
C GLU A 40 10.04 -5.42 0.29
N ILE A 41 10.85 -5.06 -0.70
CA ILE A 41 10.39 -4.78 -2.06
C ILE A 41 11.14 -5.75 -2.97
N ARG A 42 10.41 -6.42 -3.85
CA ARG A 42 11.01 -7.41 -4.73
C ARG A 42 10.33 -7.45 -6.09
N GLY A 43 10.92 -8.14 -7.05
CA GLY A 43 10.30 -8.34 -8.35
C GLY A 43 9.15 -9.34 -8.25
N TYR A 44 8.22 -9.23 -9.20
CA TYR A 44 7.09 -10.16 -9.26
C TYR A 44 7.57 -11.56 -9.66
N GLU A 45 7.11 -12.55 -8.93
CA GLU A 45 7.41 -13.95 -9.18
C GLU A 45 6.11 -14.70 -9.49
N LYS A 46 6.26 -15.86 -10.10
CA LYS A 46 5.12 -16.70 -10.40
C LYS A 46 4.42 -17.10 -9.10
N VAL A 47 3.11 -16.95 -9.09
CA VAL A 47 2.27 -17.28 -7.92
C VAL A 47 1.56 -18.63 -8.13
N THR A 48 1.17 -19.25 -7.02
CA THR A 48 0.28 -20.41 -7.05
C THR A 48 -1.14 -19.90 -6.90
N LYS A 49 -1.98 -20.17 -7.88
CA LYS A 49 -3.36 -19.67 -7.89
C LYS A 49 -4.22 -20.37 -6.85
N ILE A 50 -5.14 -19.60 -6.28
CA ILE A 50 -6.14 -20.12 -5.34
C ILE A 50 -7.48 -20.20 -6.07
N ALA A 51 -8.13 -21.36 -5.99
CA ALA A 51 -9.43 -21.55 -6.62
C ALA A 51 -10.48 -20.64 -5.98
N ASN A 52 -11.36 -20.10 -6.82
CA ASN A 52 -12.51 -19.29 -6.40
C ASN A 52 -12.14 -17.98 -5.69
N ALA A 53 -10.90 -17.53 -5.80
CA ALA A 53 -10.48 -16.25 -5.26
C ALA A 53 -10.92 -15.12 -6.19
N PRO A 54 -11.15 -13.91 -5.65
CA PRO A 54 -11.40 -12.75 -6.50
C PRO A 54 -10.23 -12.48 -7.47
N ALA A 55 -10.54 -11.83 -8.59
CA ALA A 55 -9.54 -11.60 -9.65
C ALA A 55 -8.31 -10.84 -9.17
N PHE A 56 -8.47 -9.93 -8.20
CA PHE A 56 -7.35 -9.14 -7.70
C PHE A 56 -6.39 -9.94 -6.81
N ILE A 57 -6.78 -11.13 -6.36
CA ILE A 57 -5.88 -12.01 -5.63
C ILE A 57 -5.23 -12.95 -6.63
N LYS A 58 -3.94 -12.72 -6.87
CA LYS A 58 -3.21 -13.46 -7.89
C LYS A 58 -2.89 -14.88 -7.44
N GLY A 59 -2.77 -15.08 -6.16
CA GLY A 59 -2.43 -16.37 -5.59
C GLY A 59 -1.57 -16.21 -4.35
N VAL A 60 -0.75 -17.22 -4.09
CA VAL A 60 0.15 -17.19 -2.95
C VAL A 60 1.57 -17.54 -3.39
N ILE A 61 2.54 -17.08 -2.62
CA ILE A 61 3.94 -17.50 -2.76
C ILE A 61 4.43 -18.05 -1.42
N ASN A 62 5.45 -18.88 -1.49
CA ASN A 62 6.13 -19.36 -0.29
C ASN A 62 7.35 -18.46 -0.06
N LEU A 63 7.31 -17.71 1.04
CA LEU A 63 8.41 -16.83 1.43
C LEU A 63 9.06 -17.38 2.68
N ARG A 64 10.14 -18.14 2.52
CA ARG A 64 10.89 -18.73 3.62
C ARG A 64 10.00 -19.54 4.59
N GLY A 65 9.07 -20.32 4.02
CA GLY A 65 8.17 -21.13 4.81
C GLY A 65 6.82 -20.50 5.12
N ASP A 66 6.70 -19.20 4.93
CA ASP A 66 5.44 -18.49 5.11
C ASP A 66 4.66 -18.44 3.81
N ILE A 67 3.37 -18.73 3.87
CA ILE A 67 2.49 -18.61 2.70
C ILE A 67 1.93 -17.20 2.68
N VAL A 68 2.28 -16.46 1.63
CA VAL A 68 1.97 -15.05 1.51
C VAL A 68 1.00 -14.81 0.37
N PRO A 69 -0.20 -14.28 0.65
CA PRO A 69 -1.12 -13.90 -0.43
C PRO A 69 -0.59 -12.72 -1.22
N ILE A 70 -0.82 -12.75 -2.52
CA ILE A 70 -0.37 -11.71 -3.44
C ILE A 70 -1.61 -11.04 -4.04
N VAL A 71 -1.74 -9.75 -3.77
CA VAL A 71 -2.87 -8.93 -4.18
C VAL A 71 -2.41 -7.95 -5.25
N ASP A 72 -3.08 -7.90 -6.39
CA ASP A 72 -2.77 -6.90 -7.40
C ASP A 72 -3.62 -5.67 -7.15
N LEU A 73 -3.00 -4.59 -6.70
CA LEU A 73 -3.72 -3.36 -6.39
C LEU A 73 -4.33 -2.70 -7.62
N ARG A 74 -3.75 -2.91 -8.80
CA ARG A 74 -4.32 -2.37 -10.03
C ARG A 74 -5.71 -2.97 -10.27
N LEU A 75 -5.86 -4.25 -9.99
CA LEU A 75 -7.15 -4.93 -10.10
C LEU A 75 -8.07 -4.58 -8.94
N LYS A 76 -7.53 -4.51 -7.74
CA LYS A 76 -8.33 -4.18 -6.54
C LYS A 76 -8.95 -2.80 -6.63
N PHE A 77 -8.20 -1.82 -7.12
CA PHE A 77 -8.66 -0.43 -7.24
C PHE A 77 -9.19 -0.11 -8.63
N ASN A 78 -9.10 -1.07 -9.56
CA ASN A 78 -9.56 -0.90 -10.95
C ASN A 78 -8.88 0.30 -11.62
N VAL A 79 -7.55 0.36 -11.52
CA VAL A 79 -6.75 1.42 -12.15
C VAL A 79 -5.65 0.80 -12.99
N GLY A 80 -5.50 1.32 -14.21
CA GLY A 80 -4.46 0.86 -15.12
C GLY A 80 -4.69 -0.56 -15.64
N GLU A 81 -3.67 -1.10 -16.25
CA GLU A 81 -3.68 -2.47 -16.80
C GLU A 81 -2.79 -3.37 -15.96
N ALA A 82 -3.30 -4.56 -15.65
CA ALA A 82 -2.53 -5.53 -14.86
C ALA A 82 -1.63 -6.35 -15.78
N THR A 83 -0.50 -5.77 -16.16
CA THR A 83 0.53 -6.48 -16.92
C THR A 83 1.62 -6.98 -15.97
N TYR A 84 2.21 -8.12 -16.31
CA TYR A 84 3.25 -8.73 -15.48
C TYR A 84 4.48 -8.96 -16.33
N ASN A 85 5.57 -8.32 -15.94
CA ASN A 85 6.83 -8.40 -16.67
C ASN A 85 7.99 -8.25 -15.67
N GLU A 86 9.20 -8.11 -16.19
CA GLU A 86 10.40 -8.00 -15.36
C GLU A 86 10.45 -6.72 -14.52
N PHE A 87 9.62 -5.74 -14.84
CA PHE A 87 9.58 -4.47 -14.10
C PHE A 87 8.47 -4.44 -13.04
N THR A 88 7.59 -5.43 -13.06
CA THR A 88 6.50 -5.50 -12.09
C THR A 88 7.05 -5.75 -10.69
N ILE A 89 6.56 -4.99 -9.72
CA ILE A 89 7.11 -4.97 -8.38
C ILE A 89 6.07 -5.47 -7.37
N VAL A 90 6.54 -6.21 -6.38
CA VAL A 90 5.75 -6.62 -5.23
C VAL A 90 6.31 -5.95 -3.99
N ILE A 91 5.45 -5.25 -3.27
CA ILE A 91 5.79 -4.69 -1.97
C ILE A 91 5.27 -5.65 -0.91
N MET A 92 6.20 -6.27 -0.16
CA MET A 92 5.82 -7.17 0.92
C MET A 92 5.53 -6.34 2.16
N LEU A 93 4.35 -6.54 2.71
CA LEU A 93 3.86 -5.78 3.86
C LEU A 93 3.70 -6.70 5.06
N ASN A 94 4.02 -6.16 6.23
CA ASN A 94 3.74 -6.82 7.50
C ASN A 94 2.86 -5.89 8.32
N VAL A 95 1.59 -6.27 8.46
CA VAL A 95 0.62 -5.46 9.19
C VAL A 95 -0.16 -6.39 10.12
N ALA A 96 -0.18 -6.05 11.41
CA ALA A 96 -0.91 -6.84 12.41
C ALA A 96 -0.51 -8.32 12.37
N GLN A 97 0.80 -8.58 12.23
CA GLN A 97 1.40 -9.92 12.19
C GLN A 97 1.03 -10.74 10.96
N ARG A 98 0.47 -10.09 9.95
CA ARG A 98 0.14 -10.71 8.67
C ARG A 98 1.10 -10.21 7.61
N ILE A 99 1.54 -11.12 6.73
CA ILE A 99 2.38 -10.76 5.61
C ILE A 99 1.54 -10.88 4.34
N VAL A 100 1.52 -9.80 3.56
CA VAL A 100 0.78 -9.74 2.30
C VAL A 100 1.67 -9.03 1.28
N GLY A 101 1.70 -9.54 0.05
CA GLY A 101 2.39 -8.85 -1.03
C GLY A 101 1.40 -8.10 -1.89
N ILE A 102 1.71 -6.86 -2.23
CA ILE A 102 0.89 -6.07 -3.14
C ILE A 102 1.66 -5.80 -4.42
N VAL A 103 1.00 -5.99 -5.56
CA VAL A 103 1.60 -5.78 -6.87
C VAL A 103 1.31 -4.36 -7.32
N VAL A 104 2.38 -3.66 -7.70
CA VAL A 104 2.30 -2.28 -8.18
C VAL A 104 3.13 -2.13 -9.45
N ASP A 105 2.92 -1.03 -10.18
CA ASP A 105 3.67 -0.78 -11.42
C ASP A 105 5.08 -0.33 -11.14
N ALA A 106 5.28 0.52 -10.14
CA ALA A 106 6.58 1.07 -9.82
C ALA A 106 6.60 1.61 -8.40
N VAL A 107 7.77 1.65 -7.81
CA VAL A 107 8.01 2.32 -6.52
C VAL A 107 8.79 3.59 -6.83
N SER A 108 8.39 4.69 -6.21
CA SER A 108 9.00 5.99 -6.47
C SER A 108 9.95 6.41 -5.36
N ASP A 109 9.43 7.02 -4.31
CA ASP A 109 10.23 7.64 -3.26
C ASP A 109 9.63 7.41 -1.88
N VAL A 110 10.44 7.68 -0.86
CA VAL A 110 9.93 7.82 0.51
C VAL A 110 9.63 9.30 0.72
N ILE A 111 8.40 9.61 1.11
CA ILE A 111 7.97 10.98 1.37
C ILE A 111 7.66 11.16 2.85
N ARG A 112 8.03 12.30 3.39
CA ARG A 112 7.78 12.64 4.79
C ARG A 112 6.68 13.68 4.86
N LEU A 113 5.62 13.39 5.61
CA LEU A 113 4.45 14.24 5.71
C LEU A 113 4.12 14.53 7.17
N ALA A 114 3.82 15.79 7.46
CA ALA A 114 3.21 16.14 8.74
C ALA A 114 1.71 15.86 8.66
N ASP A 115 1.09 15.59 9.80
CA ASP A 115 -0.33 15.25 9.85
C ASP A 115 -1.21 16.34 9.24
N ASP A 116 -0.82 17.61 9.38
CA ASP A 116 -1.59 18.73 8.85
C ASP A 116 -1.48 18.88 7.33
N GLU A 117 -0.55 18.19 6.70
CA GLU A 117 -0.45 18.16 5.24
C GLU A 117 -1.42 17.16 4.61
N ILE A 118 -1.92 16.22 5.39
CA ILE A 118 -2.80 15.18 4.90
C ILE A 118 -4.23 15.67 4.95
N ARG A 119 -4.89 15.69 3.81
CA ARG A 119 -6.28 16.13 3.69
C ARG A 119 -7.21 14.92 3.69
N PRO A 120 -8.39 15.04 4.29
CA PRO A 120 -9.33 13.92 4.28
C PRO A 120 -9.77 13.61 2.85
N PRO A 121 -10.08 12.35 2.55
CA PRO A 121 -10.56 11.99 1.21
C PRO A 121 -11.92 12.61 0.95
N PRO A 122 -12.11 13.22 -0.23
CA PRO A 122 -13.44 13.70 -0.61
C PRO A 122 -14.35 12.51 -0.91
N GLU A 123 -15.65 12.77 -0.95
CA GLU A 123 -16.61 11.75 -1.35
C GLU A 123 -16.55 11.59 -2.87
N PHE A 124 -16.08 10.45 -3.34
CA PHE A 124 -15.94 10.17 -4.77
C PHE A 124 -17.16 9.44 -5.35
N GLY A 125 -18.21 9.22 -4.54
CA GLY A 125 -19.34 8.44 -5.00
C GLY A 125 -19.06 6.94 -4.89
N VAL A 126 -19.83 6.14 -5.65
CA VAL A 126 -19.80 4.68 -5.50
C VAL A 126 -18.62 4.00 -6.18
N ALA A 127 -17.91 4.68 -7.06
CA ALA A 127 -16.87 4.05 -7.86
C ALA A 127 -15.56 3.85 -7.10
N PHE A 128 -15.38 4.52 -5.96
CA PHE A 128 -14.13 4.48 -5.22
C PHE A 128 -14.41 4.24 -3.74
N ASP A 129 -13.78 3.20 -3.19
CA ASP A 129 -14.02 2.82 -1.81
C ASP A 129 -13.13 3.63 -0.89
N SER A 130 -13.70 4.68 -0.27
CA SER A 130 -12.96 5.57 0.62
C SER A 130 -12.53 4.91 1.92
N ARG A 131 -13.02 3.71 2.21
CA ARG A 131 -12.61 2.99 3.42
C ARG A 131 -11.13 2.64 3.42
N TYR A 132 -10.53 2.51 2.23
CA TYR A 132 -9.13 2.16 2.09
C TYR A 132 -8.20 3.36 2.03
N LEU A 133 -8.73 4.56 2.22
CA LEU A 133 -7.96 5.79 2.10
C LEU A 133 -7.71 6.44 3.46
N LEU A 134 -6.45 6.84 3.70
CA LEU A 134 -6.13 7.71 4.84
C LEU A 134 -6.37 9.16 4.49
N GLY A 135 -6.12 9.53 3.24
CA GLY A 135 -6.26 10.90 2.81
C GLY A 135 -5.53 11.17 1.53
N LEU A 136 -5.38 12.43 1.22
CA LEU A 136 -4.71 12.91 0.02
C LEU A 136 -3.67 13.93 0.40
N VAL A 137 -2.61 14.01 -0.41
CA VAL A 137 -1.60 15.05 -0.23
C VAL A 137 -1.17 15.55 -1.61
N ALA A 138 -0.93 16.87 -1.72
CA ALA A 138 -0.40 17.47 -2.93
C ALA A 138 1.12 17.51 -2.83
N ILE A 139 1.79 16.89 -3.81
CA ILE A 139 3.25 16.88 -3.88
C ILE A 139 3.62 17.34 -5.29
N GLU A 140 4.35 18.47 -5.34
CA GLU A 140 4.73 19.09 -6.60
C GLU A 140 3.49 19.33 -7.47
N ASP A 141 3.39 18.68 -8.62
CA ASP A 141 2.32 18.92 -9.58
C ASP A 141 1.22 17.87 -9.54
N HIS A 142 1.27 16.95 -8.58
CA HIS A 142 0.31 15.85 -8.58
C HIS A 142 -0.21 15.55 -7.18
N MET A 143 -1.33 14.83 -7.15
CA MET A 143 -1.91 14.38 -5.90
C MET A 143 -1.44 12.95 -5.63
N VAL A 144 -1.15 12.69 -4.36
CA VAL A 144 -0.79 11.33 -3.90
C VAL A 144 -1.90 10.85 -2.98
N ILE A 145 -2.37 9.64 -3.25
CA ILE A 145 -3.45 9.01 -2.48
C ILE A 145 -2.82 8.13 -1.41
N LEU A 146 -3.09 8.45 -0.14
CA LEU A 146 -2.55 7.67 0.97
C LEU A 146 -3.49 6.51 1.28
N VAL A 147 -2.95 5.29 1.20
CA VAL A 147 -3.73 4.06 1.38
C VAL A 147 -3.67 3.60 2.83
N ASN A 148 -4.82 3.21 3.36
CA ASN A 148 -4.91 2.60 4.69
C ASN A 148 -4.67 1.10 4.55
N ILE A 149 -3.45 0.69 4.79
CA ILE A 149 -3.03 -0.70 4.59
C ILE A 149 -3.73 -1.64 5.58
N GLU A 150 -3.93 -1.21 6.80
CA GLU A 150 -4.59 -2.08 7.79
C GLU A 150 -6.01 -2.44 7.35
N ARG A 151 -6.76 -1.47 6.86
CA ARG A 151 -8.12 -1.73 6.37
C ARG A 151 -8.12 -2.57 5.12
N LEU A 152 -7.15 -2.33 4.24
CA LEU A 152 -7.04 -3.10 3.01
C LEU A 152 -6.77 -4.58 3.32
N ILE A 153 -5.85 -4.86 4.23
CA ILE A 153 -5.46 -6.23 4.58
C ILE A 153 -6.55 -6.93 5.40
N SER A 154 -7.30 -6.21 6.21
CA SER A 154 -8.35 -6.80 7.04
C SER A 154 -9.68 -6.93 6.32
N SER A 155 -9.73 -6.65 5.02
CA SER A 155 -10.97 -6.79 4.25
C SER A 155 -11.43 -8.25 4.20
N ASP A 156 -12.74 -8.45 4.02
CA ASP A 156 -13.34 -9.77 4.01
C ASP A 156 -12.75 -10.69 2.94
N GLU A 157 -12.41 -10.12 1.78
CA GLU A 157 -11.83 -10.89 0.69
C GLU A 157 -10.48 -11.50 1.09
N LEU A 158 -9.64 -10.74 1.81
CA LEU A 158 -8.35 -11.25 2.26
C LEU A 158 -8.51 -12.23 3.41
N GLY A 159 -9.49 -12.00 4.27
CA GLY A 159 -9.83 -12.95 5.33
C GLY A 159 -10.23 -14.30 4.79
N LEU A 160 -11.04 -14.32 3.74
CA LEU A 160 -11.43 -15.57 3.08
C LEU A 160 -10.23 -16.31 2.50
N ILE A 161 -9.28 -15.58 1.92
CA ILE A 161 -8.07 -16.18 1.37
C ILE A 161 -7.22 -16.82 2.46
N GLU A 162 -7.09 -16.19 3.60
CA GLU A 162 -6.35 -16.75 4.72
C GLU A 162 -6.98 -18.06 5.20
N GLN A 163 -8.29 -18.10 5.30
CA GLN A 163 -9.00 -19.31 5.69
C GLN A 163 -8.76 -20.45 4.71
N GLN A 164 -8.81 -20.15 3.41
CA GLN A 164 -8.55 -21.15 2.38
C GLN A 164 -7.10 -21.62 2.43
N THR A 165 -6.16 -20.72 2.68
CA THR A 165 -4.75 -21.05 2.77
C THR A 165 -4.49 -21.99 3.95
N GLU A 166 -5.10 -21.70 5.10
CA GLU A 166 -4.99 -22.57 6.27
C GLU A 166 -5.54 -23.96 6.00
N THR A 167 -6.69 -24.04 5.31
CA THR A 167 -7.28 -25.31 4.94
C THR A 167 -6.38 -26.12 4.03
N VAL A 168 -5.71 -25.47 3.10
CA VAL A 168 -4.79 -26.13 2.17
C VAL A 168 -3.56 -26.68 2.90
N GLN A 169 -3.10 -26.01 3.95
CA GLN A 169 -1.95 -26.46 4.73
C GLN A 169 -2.24 -27.70 5.57
N ASP A 170 -3.48 -27.89 5.96
CA ASP A 170 -3.89 -29.05 6.74
C ASP A 170 -4.02 -30.31 5.86
#